data_1f3bb48016a54714b1d865a2a66c91a0
#
_entry.id   1f3bb48016a54714b1d865a2a66c91a0
#
_cell.length_a   1.000
_cell.length_b   1.000
_cell.length_c   1.000
_cell.angle_alpha   90.00
_cell.angle_beta   90.00
_cell.angle_gamma   90.00
#
_symmetry.space_group_name_H-M   'P 1'
#
loop_
_entity.id
_entity.type
_entity.pdbx_description
1 polymer ?
#
loop_
_entity_poly.entity_id
_entity_poly.type
_entity_poly.pdbx_seq_one_letter_code
_entity_poly.pdbx_strand_id
1 'polypeptide(L)'
;MFEKRSYLEEHLDQVRELLLFEPRGASWHNANIIVPSENPEADLGYIILESTEYPAMSGSNTMCVATVLLETGVLNMTEPITTLTLESPAGLIRVRCTCENGKVTQVRLVNQPAFVYHRDQAVEVAGLGTVQVDVAYGGMTYAMVHAEPLGFSIDPSEARDICEVGERIKAAAVEQLPVQHPVNSRIPGITNFQLMGRLGYDHGTLTAKNVVVVSPGRCDRSPCGTGTSARLALLSAQGLIRPGQHFRHESIIGSTFDAEVERLTRVAEYEAVVPAIAGQAWITGFSQLSLDPTDPYPHGFTVSDTWGAGPGQMAPATVRSFNGAD
;
A
#
# COMPACT_ATOMS: atom_id res chain seq x y z
N MET A 1 16.26 -10.99 6.77
CA MET A 1 15.09 -10.16 7.18
C MET A 1 13.78 -10.93 7.09
N PHE A 2 13.57 -11.73 6.06
CA PHE A 2 12.34 -12.55 5.94
C PHE A 2 12.14 -13.50 7.14
N GLU A 3 13.18 -14.16 7.61
CA GLU A 3 13.09 -15.05 8.79
C GLU A 3 12.74 -14.29 10.07
N LYS A 4 13.28 -13.06 10.25
CA LYS A 4 12.93 -12.20 11.40
C LYS A 4 11.46 -11.81 11.38
N ARG A 5 10.91 -11.49 10.19
CA ARG A 5 9.48 -11.24 10.01
C ARG A 5 8.64 -12.47 10.37
N SER A 6 8.99 -13.65 9.82
CA SER A 6 8.24 -14.89 10.09
C SER A 6 8.28 -15.24 11.58
N TYR A 7 9.43 -15.09 12.23
CA TYR A 7 9.55 -15.31 13.67
C TYR A 7 8.65 -14.36 14.49
N LEU A 8 8.60 -13.08 14.09
CA LEU A 8 7.73 -12.09 14.75
C LEU A 8 6.26 -12.48 14.58
N GLU A 9 5.85 -12.85 13.37
CA GLU A 9 4.48 -13.27 13.04
C GLU A 9 4.07 -14.55 13.79
N GLU A 10 4.95 -15.54 13.88
CA GLU A 10 4.65 -16.84 14.47
C GLU A 10 4.74 -16.88 16.00
N HIS A 11 5.62 -16.06 16.58
CA HIS A 11 5.97 -16.18 18.01
C HIS A 11 5.75 -14.92 18.83
N LEU A 12 5.63 -13.75 18.18
CA LEU A 12 5.56 -12.44 18.85
C LEU A 12 4.46 -11.54 18.26
N ASP A 13 3.39 -12.10 17.68
CA ASP A 13 2.30 -11.31 17.08
C ASP A 13 1.63 -10.35 18.07
N GLN A 14 1.70 -10.65 19.37
CA GLN A 14 1.25 -9.73 20.42
C GLN A 14 1.92 -8.34 20.35
N VAL A 15 3.08 -8.21 19.71
CA VAL A 15 3.70 -6.89 19.49
C VAL A 15 2.92 -6.08 18.47
N ARG A 16 2.45 -6.72 17.38
CA ARG A 16 1.58 -6.07 16.40
C ARG A 16 0.24 -5.69 17.03
N GLU A 17 -0.37 -6.59 17.77
CA GLU A 17 -1.61 -6.34 18.50
C GLU A 17 -1.45 -5.14 19.47
N LEU A 18 -0.38 -5.14 20.27
CA LEU A 18 -0.09 -4.04 21.19
C LEU A 18 0.01 -2.68 20.50
N LEU A 19 0.64 -2.63 19.32
CA LEU A 19 0.89 -1.40 18.59
C LEU A 19 -0.31 -0.92 17.77
N LEU A 20 -1.10 -1.87 17.23
CA LEU A 20 -2.11 -1.57 16.22
C LEU A 20 -3.54 -1.76 16.70
N PHE A 21 -3.80 -2.56 17.75
CA PHE A 21 -5.15 -2.75 18.26
C PHE A 21 -5.53 -1.64 19.25
N GLU A 22 -6.85 -1.44 19.38
CA GLU A 22 -7.39 -0.52 20.37
C GLU A 22 -7.05 -0.99 21.80
N PRO A 23 -6.81 -0.10 22.74
CA PRO A 23 -6.93 1.36 22.67
C PRO A 23 -5.65 2.09 22.23
N ARG A 24 -4.54 1.37 21.96
CA ARG A 24 -3.24 1.97 21.65
C ARG A 24 -3.03 2.28 20.18
N GLY A 25 -3.70 1.52 19.30
CA GLY A 25 -3.67 1.67 17.86
C GLY A 25 -5.05 1.84 17.23
N ALA A 26 -5.11 1.69 15.92
CA ALA A 26 -6.34 1.73 15.14
C ALA A 26 -6.15 0.98 13.82
N SER A 27 -7.24 0.54 13.20
CA SER A 27 -7.22 -0.26 11.96
C SER A 27 -6.47 0.40 10.79
N TRP A 28 -6.33 1.73 10.81
CA TRP A 28 -5.62 2.50 9.78
C TRP A 28 -4.16 2.82 10.14
N HIS A 29 -3.66 2.37 11.27
CA HIS A 29 -2.26 2.50 11.62
C HIS A 29 -1.43 1.37 11.03
N ASN A 30 -0.18 1.69 10.69
CA ASN A 30 0.88 0.74 10.42
C ASN A 30 2.01 1.01 11.41
N ALA A 31 2.79 -0.01 11.74
CA ALA A 31 4.00 0.13 12.54
C ALA A 31 5.20 -0.45 11.78
N ASN A 32 6.38 0.09 12.04
CA ASN A 32 7.62 -0.40 11.48
C ASN A 32 8.60 -0.64 12.61
N ILE A 33 9.00 -1.89 12.81
CA ILE A 33 10.00 -2.25 13.81
C ILE A 33 11.38 -2.14 13.15
N ILE A 34 12.22 -1.26 13.68
CA ILE A 34 13.60 -1.10 13.24
C ILE A 34 14.45 -2.17 13.91
N VAL A 35 15.21 -2.89 13.12
CA VAL A 35 16.08 -3.99 13.56
C VAL A 35 17.46 -3.92 12.87
N PRO A 36 18.52 -4.46 13.48
CA PRO A 36 19.79 -4.62 12.78
C PRO A 36 19.64 -5.50 11.54
N SER A 37 20.31 -5.13 10.46
CA SER A 37 20.46 -5.97 9.28
C SER A 37 21.71 -6.85 9.40
N GLU A 38 21.63 -8.06 8.87
CA GLU A 38 22.79 -8.94 8.69
C GLU A 38 23.44 -8.77 7.31
N ASN A 39 22.76 -8.06 6.41
CA ASN A 39 23.31 -7.72 5.11
C ASN A 39 24.27 -6.51 5.26
N PRO A 40 25.56 -6.67 4.90
CA PRO A 40 26.54 -5.61 5.07
C PRO A 40 26.34 -4.39 4.15
N GLU A 41 25.46 -4.51 3.14
CA GLU A 41 25.09 -3.38 2.28
C GLU A 41 23.97 -2.53 2.87
N ALA A 42 23.29 -2.99 3.92
CA ALA A 42 22.16 -2.27 4.52
C ALA A 42 22.61 -1.46 5.75
N ASP A 43 22.17 -0.22 5.81
CA ASP A 43 22.34 0.64 7.00
C ASP A 43 21.52 0.12 8.19
N LEU A 44 20.27 -0.28 7.95
CA LEU A 44 19.36 -0.89 8.93
C LEU A 44 18.30 -1.75 8.22
N GLY A 45 17.69 -2.64 9.00
CA GLY A 45 16.52 -3.40 8.59
C GLY A 45 15.24 -2.88 9.23
N TYR A 46 14.08 -3.23 8.65
CA TYR A 46 12.78 -2.96 9.25
C TYR A 46 11.75 -4.01 8.86
N ILE A 47 10.79 -4.23 9.77
CA ILE A 47 9.66 -5.15 9.59
C ILE A 47 8.38 -4.32 9.65
N ILE A 48 7.53 -4.48 8.64
CA ILE A 48 6.27 -3.77 8.52
C ILE A 48 5.17 -4.59 9.19
N LEU A 49 4.38 -3.95 10.04
CA LEU A 49 3.20 -4.48 10.67
C LEU A 49 1.99 -3.69 10.20
N GLU A 50 1.04 -4.36 9.61
CA GLU A 50 -0.29 -3.84 9.29
C GLU A 50 -1.35 -4.50 10.18
N SER A 51 -2.58 -3.99 10.11
CA SER A 51 -3.66 -4.45 11.00
C SER A 51 -3.90 -5.95 10.92
N THR A 52 -3.74 -6.57 9.74
CA THR A 52 -4.05 -7.98 9.48
C THR A 52 -2.90 -8.78 8.87
N GLU A 53 -1.78 -8.13 8.54
CA GLU A 53 -0.69 -8.80 7.82
C GLU A 53 0.68 -8.16 8.08
N TYR A 54 1.72 -8.84 7.63
CA TYR A 54 3.11 -8.42 7.66
C TYR A 54 3.64 -8.25 6.23
N PRO A 55 3.41 -7.11 5.58
CA PRO A 55 3.85 -6.89 4.21
C PRO A 55 5.36 -7.04 4.04
N ALA A 56 5.78 -7.66 2.95
CA ALA A 56 7.20 -7.78 2.66
C ALA A 56 7.83 -6.45 2.25
N MET A 57 7.04 -5.55 1.65
CA MET A 57 7.46 -4.23 1.19
C MET A 57 6.27 -3.26 1.20
N SER A 58 6.54 -1.99 1.55
CA SER A 58 5.61 -0.88 1.41
C SER A 58 6.39 0.40 1.18
N GLY A 59 6.09 1.10 0.07
CA GLY A 59 6.79 2.35 -0.30
C GLY A 59 6.55 3.47 0.71
N SER A 60 5.31 3.68 1.16
CA SER A 60 4.96 4.70 2.16
C SER A 60 5.62 4.41 3.51
N ASN A 61 5.62 3.15 3.95
CA ASN A 61 6.33 2.75 5.18
C ASN A 61 7.85 2.99 5.05
N THR A 62 8.45 2.68 3.90
CA THR A 62 9.87 2.98 3.63
C THR A 62 10.17 4.48 3.75
N MET A 63 9.29 5.33 3.20
CA MET A 63 9.43 6.79 3.30
C MET A 63 9.35 7.25 4.75
N CYS A 64 8.41 6.72 5.54
CA CYS A 64 8.29 7.02 6.97
C CYS A 64 9.54 6.57 7.75
N VAL A 65 10.03 5.36 7.50
CA VAL A 65 11.24 4.82 8.15
C VAL A 65 12.45 5.70 7.83
N ALA A 66 12.70 6.00 6.57
CA ALA A 66 13.84 6.86 6.18
C ALA A 66 13.76 8.24 6.83
N THR A 67 12.58 8.86 6.84
CA THR A 67 12.35 10.17 7.47
C THR A 67 12.65 10.12 8.97
N VAL A 68 12.10 9.13 9.68
CA VAL A 68 12.30 8.98 11.14
C VAL A 68 13.77 8.72 11.46
N LEU A 69 14.43 7.80 10.74
CA LEU A 69 15.85 7.49 11.00
C LEU A 69 16.77 8.69 10.87
N LEU A 70 16.52 9.55 9.87
CA LEU A 70 17.34 10.74 9.63
C LEU A 70 16.97 11.90 10.57
N GLU A 71 15.68 12.23 10.71
CA GLU A 71 15.25 13.37 11.51
C GLU A 71 15.37 13.17 13.03
N THR A 72 15.44 11.92 13.50
CA THR A 72 15.70 11.61 14.90
C THR A 72 17.19 11.37 15.22
N GLY A 73 18.06 11.40 14.19
CA GLY A 73 19.50 11.20 14.36
C GLY A 73 19.92 9.75 14.62
N VAL A 74 19.05 8.76 14.37
CA VAL A 74 19.42 7.32 14.41
C VAL A 74 20.44 7.03 13.32
N LEU A 75 20.27 7.64 12.14
CA LEU A 75 21.28 7.69 11.08
C LEU A 75 21.67 9.14 10.82
N ASN A 76 22.92 9.35 10.39
CA ASN A 76 23.42 10.68 10.09
C ASN A 76 22.79 11.24 8.82
N MET A 77 22.24 12.46 8.92
CA MET A 77 21.75 13.22 7.77
C MET A 77 22.89 14.02 7.14
N THR A 78 22.97 14.00 5.82
CA THR A 78 23.86 14.86 5.01
C THR A 78 23.01 15.66 4.04
N GLU A 79 23.17 16.97 4.04
CA GLU A 79 22.49 17.87 3.10
C GLU A 79 23.36 18.17 1.88
N PRO A 80 22.78 18.38 0.70
CA PRO A 80 21.34 18.37 0.41
C PRO A 80 20.78 16.97 0.14
N ILE A 81 21.62 15.93 0.08
CA ILE A 81 21.21 14.56 -0.27
C ILE A 81 21.82 13.57 0.72
N THR A 82 20.96 12.73 1.28
CA THR A 82 21.35 11.51 2.01
C THR A 82 20.86 10.28 1.24
N THR A 83 21.72 9.30 1.07
CA THR A 83 21.33 7.98 0.52
C THR A 83 21.39 6.94 1.62
N LEU A 84 20.36 6.09 1.68
CA LEU A 84 20.27 4.98 2.61
C LEU A 84 20.04 3.69 1.84
N THR A 85 20.55 2.59 2.36
CA THR A 85 20.16 1.24 1.95
C THR A 85 19.45 0.58 3.13
N LEU A 86 18.14 0.37 3.00
CA LEU A 86 17.33 -0.29 4.01
C LEU A 86 17.05 -1.73 3.58
N GLU A 87 16.94 -2.64 4.55
CA GLU A 87 16.53 -4.02 4.27
C GLU A 87 15.13 -4.27 4.80
N SER A 88 14.21 -4.59 3.88
CA SER A 88 12.88 -5.12 4.19
C SER A 88 12.82 -6.64 4.01
N PRO A 89 11.75 -7.33 4.38
CA PRO A 89 11.56 -8.74 4.03
C PRO A 89 11.61 -9.04 2.53
N ALA A 90 11.34 -8.05 1.67
CA ALA A 90 11.48 -8.18 0.20
C ALA A 90 12.91 -7.97 -0.30
N GLY A 91 13.86 -7.63 0.56
CA GLY A 91 15.27 -7.40 0.23
C GLY A 91 15.71 -5.95 0.38
N LEU A 92 16.84 -5.60 -0.25
CA LEU A 92 17.42 -4.27 -0.16
C LEU A 92 16.61 -3.23 -0.92
N ILE A 93 16.42 -2.08 -0.30
CA ILE A 93 15.75 -0.91 -0.85
C ILE A 93 16.70 0.28 -0.76
N ARG A 94 17.12 0.79 -1.90
CA ARG A 94 17.95 2.00 -1.97
C ARG A 94 17.04 3.21 -1.99
N VAL A 95 17.27 4.11 -1.06
CA VAL A 95 16.48 5.31 -0.81
C VAL A 95 17.36 6.53 -0.98
N ARG A 96 16.86 7.53 -1.70
CA ARG A 96 17.52 8.83 -1.84
C ARG A 96 16.64 9.90 -1.20
N CYS A 97 17.13 10.51 -0.13
CA CYS A 97 16.45 11.56 0.61
C CYS A 97 16.99 12.93 0.24
N THR A 98 16.13 13.86 -0.18
CA THR A 98 16.47 15.28 -0.25
C THR A 98 16.28 15.87 1.15
N CYS A 99 17.31 16.55 1.62
CA CYS A 99 17.36 17.08 2.99
C CYS A 99 17.68 18.56 2.98
N GLU A 100 16.96 19.33 3.79
CA GLU A 100 17.13 20.77 3.92
C GLU A 100 16.78 21.23 5.32
N ASN A 101 17.67 21.97 5.97
CA ASN A 101 17.50 22.52 7.34
C ASN A 101 17.12 21.45 8.38
N GLY A 102 17.76 20.28 8.33
CA GLY A 102 17.51 19.18 9.25
C GLY A 102 16.19 18.42 8.98
N LYS A 103 15.55 18.66 7.84
CA LYS A 103 14.30 18.00 7.43
C LYS A 103 14.50 17.17 6.16
N VAL A 104 13.81 16.03 6.11
CA VAL A 104 13.67 15.25 4.88
C VAL A 104 12.49 15.81 4.10
N THR A 105 12.79 16.46 2.98
CA THR A 105 11.77 17.13 2.15
C THR A 105 11.24 16.24 1.02
N GLN A 106 11.98 15.20 0.66
CA GLN A 106 11.54 14.17 -0.27
C GLN A 106 12.28 12.86 -0.03
N VAL A 107 11.58 11.76 -0.12
CA VAL A 107 12.14 10.40 -0.12
C VAL A 107 11.80 9.74 -1.44
N ARG A 108 12.82 9.41 -2.24
CA ARG A 108 12.69 8.69 -3.51
C ARG A 108 13.25 7.28 -3.37
N LEU A 109 12.49 6.31 -3.82
CA LEU A 109 12.89 4.91 -3.87
C LEU A 109 12.58 4.30 -5.24
N VAL A 110 13.39 3.32 -5.63
CA VAL A 110 13.14 2.47 -6.80
C VAL A 110 12.54 1.17 -6.29
N ASN A 111 11.33 0.85 -6.77
CA ASN A 111 10.61 -0.32 -6.32
C ASN A 111 10.98 -1.55 -7.17
N GLN A 112 10.49 -2.72 -6.73
CA GLN A 112 10.60 -3.97 -7.49
C GLN A 112 9.84 -3.86 -8.82
N PRO A 113 10.21 -4.69 -9.83
CA PRO A 113 9.51 -4.69 -11.10
C PRO A 113 8.00 -4.92 -10.94
N ALA A 114 7.21 -4.10 -11.65
CA ALA A 114 5.77 -4.12 -11.67
C ALA A 114 5.26 -4.54 -13.06
N PHE A 115 4.18 -5.33 -13.11
CA PHE A 115 3.64 -5.87 -14.36
C PHE A 115 2.13 -6.12 -14.27
N VAL A 116 1.49 -6.36 -15.41
CA VAL A 116 0.05 -6.59 -15.53
C VAL A 116 -0.23 -8.07 -15.79
N TYR A 117 -1.09 -8.66 -14.97
CA TYR A 117 -1.60 -10.03 -15.18
C TYR A 117 -2.76 -10.05 -16.18
N HIS A 118 -3.77 -9.21 -15.94
CA HIS A 118 -4.99 -9.15 -16.72
C HIS A 118 -5.39 -7.71 -17.00
N ARG A 119 -6.00 -7.48 -18.16
CA ARG A 119 -6.57 -6.19 -18.55
C ARG A 119 -8.01 -6.37 -18.97
N ASP A 120 -8.86 -5.42 -18.57
CA ASP A 120 -10.26 -5.30 -19.01
C ASP A 120 -11.04 -6.63 -18.88
N GLN A 121 -10.88 -7.33 -17.73
CA GLN A 121 -11.62 -8.58 -17.49
C GLN A 121 -12.98 -8.30 -16.87
N ALA A 122 -14.00 -8.95 -17.41
CA ALA A 122 -15.34 -8.91 -16.86
C ALA A 122 -15.42 -9.80 -15.60
N VAL A 123 -15.79 -9.22 -14.47
CA VAL A 123 -15.97 -9.90 -13.17
C VAL A 123 -17.41 -9.69 -12.72
N GLU A 124 -18.11 -10.76 -12.42
CA GLU A 124 -19.48 -10.70 -11.87
C GLU A 124 -19.43 -10.44 -10.35
N VAL A 125 -20.01 -9.33 -9.93
CA VAL A 125 -20.00 -8.91 -8.52
C VAL A 125 -21.44 -8.86 -8.00
N ALA A 126 -21.74 -9.65 -6.98
CA ALA A 126 -23.08 -9.72 -6.39
C ALA A 126 -23.59 -8.33 -5.98
N GLY A 127 -24.75 -7.92 -6.55
CA GLY A 127 -25.36 -6.62 -6.32
C GLY A 127 -24.72 -5.42 -6.99
N LEU A 128 -23.69 -5.61 -7.83
CA LEU A 128 -23.09 -4.59 -8.69
C LEU A 128 -23.19 -4.95 -10.17
N GLY A 129 -23.44 -6.24 -10.51
CA GLY A 129 -23.39 -6.73 -11.88
C GLY A 129 -21.95 -6.93 -12.37
N THR A 130 -21.76 -6.81 -13.68
CA THR A 130 -20.48 -7.00 -14.35
C THR A 130 -19.59 -5.76 -14.18
N VAL A 131 -18.41 -5.93 -13.60
CA VAL A 131 -17.39 -4.89 -13.40
C VAL A 131 -16.14 -5.20 -14.21
N GLN A 132 -15.60 -4.21 -14.93
CA GLN A 132 -14.34 -4.36 -15.66
C GLN A 132 -13.16 -4.18 -14.69
N VAL A 133 -12.30 -5.19 -14.61
CA VAL A 133 -11.19 -5.26 -13.66
C VAL A 133 -9.87 -5.47 -14.38
N ASP A 134 -8.90 -4.65 -14.08
CA ASP A 134 -7.49 -4.90 -14.38
C ASP A 134 -6.83 -5.59 -13.17
N VAL A 135 -5.86 -6.48 -13.41
CA VAL A 135 -5.09 -7.10 -12.33
C VAL A 135 -3.61 -6.86 -12.57
N ALA A 136 -2.96 -6.16 -11.63
CA ALA A 136 -1.55 -5.80 -11.76
C ALA A 136 -0.78 -6.00 -10.44
N TYR A 137 0.51 -6.32 -10.58
CA TYR A 137 1.47 -6.43 -9.50
C TYR A 137 2.38 -5.21 -9.44
N GLY A 138 2.57 -4.65 -8.24
CA GLY A 138 3.47 -3.53 -7.99
C GLY A 138 4.25 -3.66 -6.68
N GLY A 139 4.47 -4.90 -6.23
CA GLY A 139 4.98 -5.26 -4.89
C GLY A 139 3.91 -5.97 -4.05
N MET A 140 2.64 -5.68 -4.33
CA MET A 140 1.43 -6.41 -3.95
C MET A 140 0.54 -6.52 -5.19
N THR A 141 -0.43 -7.43 -5.19
CA THR A 141 -1.33 -7.63 -6.35
C THR A 141 -2.67 -6.95 -6.11
N TYR A 142 -3.11 -6.19 -7.10
CA TYR A 142 -4.29 -5.33 -7.06
C TYR A 142 -5.35 -5.76 -8.06
N ALA A 143 -6.61 -5.81 -7.60
CA ALA A 143 -7.77 -5.65 -8.47
C ALA A 143 -7.98 -4.15 -8.67
N MET A 144 -7.92 -3.66 -9.90
CA MET A 144 -7.92 -2.23 -10.23
C MET A 144 -9.16 -1.91 -11.06
N VAL A 145 -9.94 -0.91 -10.66
CA VAL A 145 -11.21 -0.55 -11.29
C VAL A 145 -11.33 0.97 -11.44
N HIS A 146 -11.88 1.43 -12.53
CA HIS A 146 -12.18 2.85 -12.72
C HIS A 146 -13.34 3.30 -11.83
N ALA A 147 -13.21 4.48 -11.21
CA ALA A 147 -14.18 5.04 -10.26
C ALA A 147 -15.47 5.50 -10.95
N GLU A 148 -15.36 6.07 -12.16
CA GLU A 148 -16.46 6.70 -12.86
C GLU A 148 -17.65 5.75 -13.15
N PRO A 149 -17.44 4.50 -13.63
CA PRO A 149 -18.53 3.56 -13.84
C PRO A 149 -19.26 3.12 -12.56
N LEU A 150 -18.58 3.25 -11.41
CA LEU A 150 -19.14 2.95 -10.09
C LEU A 150 -19.77 4.18 -9.40
N GLY A 151 -19.72 5.36 -10.05
CA GLY A 151 -20.30 6.59 -9.53
C GLY A 151 -19.45 7.29 -8.45
N PHE A 152 -18.19 6.92 -8.26
CA PHE A 152 -17.30 7.55 -7.27
C PHE A 152 -16.45 8.67 -7.85
N SER A 153 -16.22 9.70 -7.04
CA SER A 153 -15.33 10.84 -7.32
C SER A 153 -13.99 10.73 -6.59
N ILE A 154 -13.84 9.73 -5.74
CA ILE A 154 -12.69 9.55 -4.83
C ILE A 154 -12.59 10.75 -3.87
N ASP A 155 -13.68 10.98 -3.15
CA ASP A 155 -13.78 12.00 -2.11
C ASP A 155 -13.72 11.36 -0.71
N PRO A 156 -13.12 12.02 0.30
CA PRO A 156 -13.07 11.49 1.67
C PRO A 156 -14.43 11.12 2.26
N SER A 157 -15.52 11.78 1.85
CA SER A 157 -16.88 11.47 2.30
C SER A 157 -17.41 10.13 1.78
N GLU A 158 -16.85 9.62 0.68
CA GLU A 158 -17.22 8.35 0.04
C GLU A 158 -16.46 7.14 0.62
N ALA A 159 -15.51 7.37 1.53
CA ALA A 159 -14.52 6.36 1.95
C ALA A 159 -15.13 5.05 2.46
N ARG A 160 -16.26 5.11 3.18
CA ARG A 160 -16.98 3.91 3.68
C ARG A 160 -17.53 3.08 2.53
N ASP A 161 -18.23 3.73 1.60
CA ASP A 161 -18.86 3.07 0.46
C ASP A 161 -17.80 2.50 -0.50
N ILE A 162 -16.69 3.22 -0.69
CA ILE A 162 -15.52 2.74 -1.46
C ILE A 162 -14.93 1.49 -0.82
N CYS A 163 -14.79 1.45 0.52
CA CYS A 163 -14.29 0.26 1.21
C CYS A 163 -15.22 -0.93 1.02
N GLU A 164 -16.54 -0.75 1.20
CA GLU A 164 -17.51 -1.82 1.05
C GLU A 164 -17.54 -2.38 -0.38
N VAL A 165 -17.64 -1.49 -1.37
CA VAL A 165 -17.64 -1.87 -2.79
C VAL A 165 -16.31 -2.50 -3.18
N GLY A 166 -15.19 -1.93 -2.73
CA GLY A 166 -13.85 -2.43 -3.03
C GLY A 166 -13.59 -3.84 -2.51
N GLU A 167 -13.99 -4.14 -1.26
CA GLU A 167 -13.85 -5.49 -0.69
C GLU A 167 -14.71 -6.51 -1.46
N ARG A 168 -15.92 -6.15 -1.89
CA ARG A 168 -16.79 -7.02 -2.70
C ARG A 168 -16.18 -7.31 -4.07
N ILE A 169 -15.67 -6.29 -4.76
CA ILE A 169 -15.01 -6.47 -6.06
C ILE A 169 -13.74 -7.30 -5.91
N LYS A 170 -12.93 -7.01 -4.87
CA LYS A 170 -11.72 -7.78 -4.59
C LYS A 170 -12.03 -9.27 -4.37
N ALA A 171 -13.02 -9.58 -3.54
CA ALA A 171 -13.43 -10.96 -3.27
C ALA A 171 -13.86 -11.70 -4.55
N ALA A 172 -14.66 -11.05 -5.39
CA ALA A 172 -15.08 -11.60 -6.68
C ALA A 172 -13.90 -11.78 -7.66
N ALA A 173 -12.96 -10.83 -7.68
CA ALA A 173 -11.77 -10.91 -8.51
C ALA A 173 -10.82 -12.03 -8.06
N VAL A 174 -10.65 -12.26 -6.78
CA VAL A 174 -9.86 -13.39 -6.23
C VAL A 174 -10.41 -14.73 -6.70
N GLU A 175 -11.73 -14.88 -6.73
CA GLU A 175 -12.39 -16.12 -7.16
C GLU A 175 -12.34 -16.31 -8.67
N GLN A 176 -12.59 -15.26 -9.46
CA GLN A 176 -12.77 -15.35 -10.92
C GLN A 176 -11.48 -15.12 -11.71
N LEU A 177 -10.50 -14.42 -11.16
CA LEU A 177 -9.21 -14.10 -11.79
C LEU A 177 -8.04 -14.54 -10.89
N PRO A 178 -7.91 -15.83 -10.57
CA PRO A 178 -6.81 -16.29 -9.72
C PRO A 178 -5.46 -16.06 -10.41
N VAL A 179 -4.51 -15.45 -9.71
CA VAL A 179 -3.16 -15.19 -10.19
C VAL A 179 -2.12 -15.67 -9.19
N GLN A 180 -0.94 -16.01 -9.69
CA GLN A 180 0.21 -16.41 -8.89
C GLN A 180 1.46 -15.70 -9.41
N HIS A 181 2.30 -15.20 -8.50
CA HIS A 181 3.54 -14.53 -8.90
C HIS A 181 4.48 -15.51 -9.63
N PRO A 182 4.94 -15.19 -10.87
CA PRO A 182 5.56 -16.16 -11.77
C PRO A 182 6.91 -16.70 -11.30
N VAL A 183 7.62 -15.96 -10.44
CA VAL A 183 8.95 -16.35 -9.95
C VAL A 183 9.00 -16.57 -8.43
N ASN A 184 7.93 -16.31 -7.70
CA ASN A 184 7.88 -16.51 -6.25
C ASN A 184 6.48 -16.92 -5.79
N SER A 185 6.26 -18.20 -5.61
CA SER A 185 4.96 -18.77 -5.18
C SER A 185 4.55 -18.38 -3.74
N ARG A 186 5.44 -17.78 -2.95
CA ARG A 186 5.11 -17.27 -1.60
C ARG A 186 4.47 -15.88 -1.64
N ILE A 187 4.49 -15.18 -2.78
CA ILE A 187 3.76 -13.93 -2.97
C ILE A 187 2.30 -14.30 -3.23
N PRO A 188 1.36 -13.84 -2.41
CA PRO A 188 -0.06 -14.15 -2.57
C PRO A 188 -0.60 -13.56 -3.88
N GLY A 189 -1.75 -14.06 -4.33
CA GLY A 189 -2.51 -13.49 -5.43
C GLY A 189 -3.05 -12.10 -5.12
N ILE A 190 -4.28 -11.80 -5.57
CA ILE A 190 -4.91 -10.50 -5.32
C ILE A 190 -5.16 -10.31 -3.82
N THR A 191 -4.55 -9.28 -3.22
CA THR A 191 -4.71 -8.93 -1.80
C THR A 191 -5.35 -7.56 -1.58
N ASN A 192 -5.25 -6.67 -2.58
CA ASN A 192 -5.73 -5.31 -2.46
C ASN A 192 -6.67 -4.93 -3.60
N PHE A 193 -7.48 -3.91 -3.34
CA PHE A 193 -8.30 -3.24 -4.34
C PHE A 193 -7.78 -1.81 -4.56
N GLN A 194 -7.76 -1.36 -5.81
CA GLN A 194 -7.45 0.03 -6.15
C GLN A 194 -8.55 0.63 -7.00
N LEU A 195 -9.18 1.69 -6.51
CA LEU A 195 -10.10 2.51 -7.27
C LEU A 195 -9.31 3.60 -7.99
N MET A 196 -9.41 3.65 -9.32
CA MET A 196 -8.66 4.54 -10.18
C MET A 196 -9.51 5.71 -10.65
N GLY A 197 -9.07 6.92 -10.36
CA GLY A 197 -9.65 8.14 -10.91
C GLY A 197 -9.27 8.34 -12.40
N ARG A 198 -9.95 9.30 -13.00
CA ARG A 198 -9.71 9.71 -14.39
C ARG A 198 -8.31 10.27 -14.56
N LEU A 199 -7.67 9.94 -15.69
CA LEU A 199 -6.40 10.54 -16.09
C LEU A 199 -6.62 11.98 -16.55
N GLY A 200 -5.71 12.84 -16.15
CA GLY A 200 -5.66 14.24 -16.55
C GLY A 200 -4.22 14.72 -16.70
N TYR A 201 -4.05 16.01 -16.95
CA TYR A 201 -2.75 16.66 -17.00
C TYR A 201 -2.77 17.90 -16.11
N ASP A 202 -1.75 18.04 -15.28
CA ASP A 202 -1.47 19.24 -14.50
C ASP A 202 -0.10 19.77 -14.90
N HIS A 203 -0.06 20.99 -15.49
CA HIS A 203 1.15 21.62 -16.02
C HIS A 203 2.02 20.69 -16.90
N GLY A 204 1.37 19.84 -17.72
CA GLY A 204 2.05 18.88 -18.61
C GLY A 204 2.47 17.56 -17.97
N THR A 205 2.27 17.40 -16.66
CA THR A 205 2.48 16.13 -15.95
C THR A 205 1.21 15.31 -15.95
N LEU A 206 1.30 14.04 -16.33
CA LEU A 206 0.17 13.10 -16.24
C LEU A 206 -0.22 12.94 -14.76
N THR A 207 -1.50 13.01 -14.45
CA THR A 207 -2.01 12.93 -13.07
C THR A 207 -3.28 12.11 -12.98
N ALA A 208 -3.52 11.49 -11.84
CA ALA A 208 -4.80 10.87 -11.49
C ALA A 208 -4.94 10.77 -9.97
N LYS A 209 -6.19 10.81 -9.50
CA LYS A 209 -6.54 10.37 -8.15
C LYS A 209 -6.60 8.85 -8.06
N ASN A 210 -6.42 8.33 -6.86
CA ASN A 210 -6.73 6.94 -6.52
C ASN A 210 -7.03 6.77 -5.04
N VAL A 211 -7.59 5.63 -4.71
CA VAL A 211 -7.61 5.12 -3.34
C VAL A 211 -7.41 3.61 -3.36
N VAL A 212 -6.56 3.14 -2.47
CA VAL A 212 -6.36 1.71 -2.23
C VAL A 212 -7.17 1.31 -1.01
N VAL A 213 -7.94 0.24 -1.15
CA VAL A 213 -8.63 -0.41 -0.03
C VAL A 213 -7.79 -1.59 0.41
N VAL A 214 -7.39 -1.53 1.67
CA VAL A 214 -6.58 -2.54 2.35
C VAL A 214 -7.44 -3.26 3.37
N SER A 215 -7.28 -4.57 3.52
CA SER A 215 -7.98 -5.35 4.54
C SER A 215 -7.69 -4.79 5.95
N PRO A 216 -8.68 -4.77 6.84
CA PRO A 216 -10.01 -5.37 6.78
C PRO A 216 -11.10 -4.51 6.10
N GLY A 217 -10.76 -3.53 5.31
CA GLY A 217 -11.68 -2.62 4.64
C GLY A 217 -11.46 -1.16 5.05
N ARG A 218 -10.22 -0.68 4.88
CA ARG A 218 -9.82 0.71 5.14
C ARG A 218 -9.17 1.33 3.91
N CYS A 219 -9.38 2.62 3.70
CA CYS A 219 -8.66 3.37 2.68
C CYS A 219 -7.23 3.67 3.11
N ASP A 220 -6.26 3.46 2.24
CA ASP A 220 -4.93 4.07 2.38
C ASP A 220 -5.07 5.60 2.26
N ARG A 221 -4.41 6.34 3.16
CA ARG A 221 -4.38 7.83 3.14
C ARG A 221 -3.32 8.34 2.19
N SER A 222 -2.28 7.55 1.92
CA SER A 222 -1.29 7.85 0.90
C SER A 222 -1.77 7.43 -0.50
N PRO A 223 -1.11 7.87 -1.59
CA PRO A 223 -1.38 7.32 -2.92
C PRO A 223 -1.07 5.84 -3.08
N CYS A 224 -0.51 5.19 -2.06
CA CYS A 224 0.00 3.82 -2.02
C CYS A 224 1.21 3.59 -2.94
N GLY A 225 2.36 3.24 -2.38
CA GLY A 225 3.60 3.03 -3.16
C GLY A 225 3.51 1.85 -4.13
N THR A 226 3.06 0.70 -3.63
CA THR A 226 2.89 -0.52 -4.45
C THR A 226 1.70 -0.39 -5.40
N GLY A 227 0.62 0.29 -5.00
CA GLY A 227 -0.50 0.62 -5.88
C GLY A 227 -0.11 1.59 -7.00
N THR A 228 0.72 2.59 -6.72
CA THR A 228 1.29 3.49 -7.74
C THR A 228 2.18 2.73 -8.72
N SER A 229 2.98 1.77 -8.23
CA SER A 229 3.80 0.89 -9.08
C SER A 229 2.94 0.04 -10.01
N ALA A 230 1.86 -0.56 -9.51
CA ALA A 230 0.91 -1.33 -10.32
C ALA A 230 0.22 -0.42 -11.36
N ARG A 231 -0.14 0.82 -10.98
CA ARG A 231 -0.71 1.81 -11.90
C ARG A 231 0.25 2.19 -13.01
N LEU A 232 1.54 2.40 -12.72
CA LEU A 232 2.56 2.67 -13.74
C LEU A 232 2.73 1.50 -14.71
N ALA A 233 2.69 0.25 -14.23
CA ALA A 233 2.72 -0.93 -15.08
C ALA A 233 1.51 -0.96 -16.03
N LEU A 234 0.31 -0.68 -15.52
CA LEU A 234 -0.91 -0.62 -16.33
C LEU A 234 -0.85 0.51 -17.37
N LEU A 235 -0.44 1.72 -16.97
CA LEU A 235 -0.27 2.86 -17.89
C LEU A 235 0.77 2.58 -18.98
N SER A 236 1.87 1.91 -18.63
CA SER A 236 2.89 1.49 -19.59
C SER A 236 2.37 0.44 -20.57
N ALA A 237 1.65 -0.57 -20.08
CA ALA A 237 1.01 -1.59 -20.92
C ALA A 237 -0.08 -1.03 -21.85
N GLN A 238 -0.68 0.10 -21.47
CA GLN A 238 -1.62 0.87 -22.29
C GLN A 238 -0.93 1.84 -23.26
N GLY A 239 0.40 1.99 -23.18
CA GLY A 239 1.17 2.94 -24.00
C GLY A 239 0.99 4.41 -23.59
N LEU A 240 0.43 4.68 -22.40
CA LEU A 240 0.10 6.01 -21.90
C LEU A 240 1.26 6.68 -21.16
N ILE A 241 2.26 5.90 -20.73
CA ILE A 241 3.49 6.41 -20.11
C ILE A 241 4.71 5.65 -20.63
N ARG A 242 5.85 6.35 -20.73
CA ARG A 242 7.14 5.79 -21.20
C ARG A 242 8.23 6.10 -20.18
N PRO A 243 9.39 5.39 -20.23
CA PRO A 243 10.53 5.71 -19.40
C PRO A 243 10.90 7.21 -19.43
N GLY A 244 11.17 7.77 -18.25
CA GLY A 244 11.48 9.18 -18.06
C GLY A 244 10.28 10.13 -18.04
N GLN A 245 9.07 9.66 -18.24
CA GLN A 245 7.87 10.47 -18.07
C GLN A 245 7.36 10.42 -16.63
N HIS A 246 6.94 11.57 -16.10
CA HIS A 246 6.43 11.70 -14.75
C HIS A 246 4.93 11.46 -14.68
N PHE A 247 4.51 10.87 -13.58
CA PHE A 247 3.12 10.64 -13.20
C PHE A 247 2.93 11.11 -11.77
N ARG A 248 2.01 12.05 -11.54
CA ARG A 248 1.60 12.47 -10.21
C ARG A 248 0.37 11.70 -9.80
N HIS A 249 0.51 10.87 -8.77
CA HIS A 249 -0.58 10.09 -8.21
C HIS A 249 -1.08 10.74 -6.93
N GLU A 250 -2.36 11.09 -6.89
CA GLU A 250 -3.00 11.78 -5.77
C GLU A 250 -3.85 10.80 -4.97
N SER A 251 -3.78 10.88 -3.65
CA SER A 251 -4.61 10.07 -2.74
C SER A 251 -6.00 10.67 -2.54
N ILE A 252 -6.86 9.93 -1.84
CA ILE A 252 -8.20 10.37 -1.45
C ILE A 252 -8.19 11.66 -0.60
N ILE A 253 -7.10 11.92 0.15
CA ILE A 253 -6.95 13.14 0.97
C ILE A 253 -6.13 14.23 0.28
N GLY A 254 -5.76 14.07 -1.00
CA GLY A 254 -5.00 15.05 -1.76
C GLY A 254 -3.48 15.01 -1.55
N SER A 255 -2.93 14.05 -0.78
CA SER A 255 -1.48 13.84 -0.74
C SER A 255 -0.99 13.24 -2.06
N THR A 256 0.25 13.52 -2.44
CA THR A 256 0.77 13.13 -3.76
C THR A 256 2.05 12.30 -3.67
N PHE A 257 2.20 11.36 -4.61
CA PHE A 257 3.48 10.78 -4.98
C PHE A 257 3.83 11.22 -6.40
N ASP A 258 5.07 11.66 -6.59
CA ASP A 258 5.66 11.81 -7.91
C ASP A 258 6.30 10.47 -8.29
N ALA A 259 5.92 9.95 -9.44
CA ALA A 259 6.33 8.62 -9.88
C ALA A 259 6.80 8.65 -11.34
N GLU A 260 7.65 7.70 -11.71
CA GLU A 260 8.14 7.54 -13.08
C GLU A 260 8.47 6.09 -13.38
N VAL A 261 8.49 5.75 -14.65
CA VAL A 261 9.07 4.49 -15.14
C VAL A 261 10.57 4.71 -15.34
N GLU A 262 11.41 4.16 -14.48
CA GLU A 262 12.87 4.20 -14.62
C GLU A 262 13.34 3.52 -15.91
N ARG A 263 12.84 2.30 -16.13
CA ARG A 263 13.17 1.49 -17.29
C ARG A 263 12.16 0.37 -17.50
N LEU A 264 12.11 -0.13 -18.71
CA LEU A 264 11.38 -1.35 -19.04
C LEU A 264 12.21 -2.58 -18.65
N THR A 265 11.55 -3.67 -18.32
CA THR A 265 12.15 -4.95 -17.96
C THR A 265 11.16 -6.09 -18.24
N ARG A 266 11.49 -7.30 -17.81
CA ARG A 266 10.60 -8.46 -17.85
C ARG A 266 10.65 -9.22 -16.53
N VAL A 267 9.53 -9.83 -16.18
CA VAL A 267 9.42 -10.79 -15.09
C VAL A 267 8.80 -12.06 -15.67
N ALA A 268 9.61 -13.09 -15.87
CA ALA A 268 9.23 -14.27 -16.63
C ALA A 268 8.64 -13.88 -18.01
N GLU A 269 7.40 -14.28 -18.33
CA GLU A 269 6.70 -13.95 -19.56
C GLU A 269 6.13 -12.54 -19.62
N TYR A 270 6.00 -11.85 -18.48
CA TYR A 270 5.35 -10.52 -18.40
C TYR A 270 6.32 -9.39 -18.80
N GLU A 271 5.85 -8.49 -19.65
CA GLU A 271 6.49 -7.18 -19.78
C GLU A 271 6.28 -6.39 -18.50
N ALA A 272 7.35 -5.76 -18.01
CA ALA A 272 7.36 -5.12 -16.70
C ALA A 272 8.05 -3.75 -16.76
N VAL A 273 7.74 -2.92 -15.79
CA VAL A 273 8.41 -1.64 -15.55
C VAL A 273 9.16 -1.70 -14.22
N VAL A 274 10.26 -0.98 -14.10
CA VAL A 274 10.88 -0.66 -12.82
C VAL A 274 10.39 0.72 -12.41
N PRO A 275 9.50 0.84 -11.41
CA PRO A 275 8.96 2.12 -10.99
C PRO A 275 9.87 2.82 -9.99
N ALA A 276 9.99 4.13 -10.10
CA ALA A 276 10.52 4.98 -9.04
C ALA A 276 9.39 5.86 -8.49
N ILE A 277 9.38 6.05 -7.17
CA ILE A 277 8.34 6.78 -6.47
C ILE A 277 9.01 7.73 -5.48
N ALA A 278 8.53 8.95 -5.42
CA ALA A 278 8.97 9.97 -4.49
C ALA A 278 7.77 10.54 -3.72
N GLY A 279 7.95 10.74 -2.43
CA GLY A 279 6.96 11.33 -1.54
C GLY A 279 7.62 11.94 -0.32
N GLN A 280 6.83 12.39 0.64
CA GLN A 280 7.30 12.98 1.88
C GLN A 280 6.52 12.40 3.06
N ALA A 281 7.18 12.33 4.21
CA ALA A 281 6.57 11.97 5.50
C ALA A 281 6.94 13.03 6.55
N TRP A 282 6.14 13.09 7.62
CA TRP A 282 6.32 14.07 8.70
C TRP A 282 6.22 13.35 10.05
N ILE A 283 7.10 13.68 10.98
CA ILE A 283 6.97 13.26 12.39
C ILE A 283 5.86 14.10 13.01
N THR A 284 4.78 13.43 13.42
CA THR A 284 3.61 14.08 14.03
C THR A 284 3.56 13.93 15.55
N GLY A 285 4.42 13.09 16.13
CA GLY A 285 4.49 12.90 17.57
C GLY A 285 5.43 11.78 17.97
N PHE A 286 5.63 11.67 19.28
CA PHE A 286 6.35 10.59 19.95
C PHE A 286 5.44 10.02 21.03
N SER A 287 5.36 8.70 21.14
CA SER A 287 4.53 8.00 22.12
C SER A 287 5.34 6.97 22.88
N GLN A 288 5.07 6.86 24.17
CA GLN A 288 5.55 5.77 25.01
C GLN A 288 4.35 4.89 25.38
N LEU A 289 4.36 3.65 24.93
CA LEU A 289 3.32 2.68 25.26
C LEU A 289 3.70 1.92 26.54
N SER A 290 2.69 1.57 27.32
CA SER A 290 2.85 0.77 28.55
C SER A 290 1.83 -0.36 28.59
N LEU A 291 2.21 -1.42 29.32
CA LEU A 291 1.32 -2.50 29.71
C LEU A 291 1.07 -2.38 31.22
N ASP A 292 -0.18 -2.22 31.62
CA ASP A 292 -0.58 -2.29 33.02
C ASP A 292 -0.89 -3.77 33.33
N PRO A 293 -0.27 -4.35 34.39
CA PRO A 293 -0.53 -5.75 34.75
C PRO A 293 -1.99 -6.03 35.15
N THR A 294 -2.79 -5.01 35.42
CA THR A 294 -4.20 -5.12 35.80
C THR A 294 -5.15 -4.85 34.65
N ASP A 295 -4.63 -4.45 33.46
CA ASP A 295 -5.44 -4.24 32.26
C ASP A 295 -6.08 -5.58 31.82
N PRO A 296 -7.43 -5.68 31.75
CA PRO A 296 -8.11 -6.88 31.27
C PRO A 296 -7.88 -7.13 29.77
N TYR A 297 -7.34 -6.16 29.02
CA TYR A 297 -7.04 -6.25 27.58
C TYR A 297 -5.57 -5.93 27.25
N PRO A 298 -4.61 -6.69 27.80
CA PRO A 298 -3.19 -6.35 27.68
C PRO A 298 -2.69 -6.34 26.23
N HIS A 299 -3.33 -7.12 25.34
CA HIS A 299 -3.00 -7.17 23.90
C HIS A 299 -3.92 -6.28 23.05
N GLY A 300 -4.83 -5.54 23.68
CA GLY A 300 -5.83 -4.74 22.98
C GLY A 300 -7.05 -5.55 22.52
N PHE A 301 -7.88 -4.90 21.71
CA PHE A 301 -9.10 -5.49 21.14
C PHE A 301 -9.43 -4.86 19.79
N THR A 302 -10.36 -5.48 19.06
CA THR A 302 -10.89 -4.96 17.79
C THR A 302 -12.42 -4.97 17.83
N VAL A 303 -13.03 -3.95 17.23
CA VAL A 303 -14.50 -3.84 17.11
C VAL A 303 -14.88 -3.62 15.66
N SER A 304 -15.88 -4.33 15.18
CA SER A 304 -16.22 -4.42 13.74
C SER A 304 -16.69 -3.12 13.10
N ASP A 305 -17.00 -2.09 13.86
CA ASP A 305 -17.37 -0.76 13.35
C ASP A 305 -16.21 -0.02 12.69
N THR A 306 -14.96 -0.32 13.09
CA THR A 306 -13.73 0.24 12.54
C THR A 306 -12.81 -0.80 11.91
N TRP A 307 -12.93 -2.07 12.31
CA TRP A 307 -12.06 -3.17 11.87
C TRP A 307 -12.70 -4.06 10.81
N GLY A 308 -13.99 -3.82 10.46
CA GLY A 308 -14.72 -4.69 9.55
C GLY A 308 -15.03 -6.06 10.15
N ALA A 309 -15.61 -6.94 9.36
CA ALA A 309 -15.78 -8.34 9.75
C ALA A 309 -14.39 -9.00 9.81
N GLY A 310 -14.00 -9.54 10.96
CA GLY A 310 -12.72 -10.24 11.13
C GLY A 310 -12.54 -11.39 10.13
N PRO A 311 -11.32 -11.89 9.91
CA PRO A 311 -11.05 -13.00 9.02
C PRO A 311 -11.90 -14.21 9.41
N GLY A 312 -12.82 -14.62 8.53
CA GLY A 312 -13.78 -15.70 8.72
C GLY A 312 -15.20 -15.28 9.09
N GLN A 313 -15.50 -14.00 9.31
CA GLN A 313 -16.85 -13.47 9.52
C GLN A 313 -17.25 -12.50 8.40
N MET A 314 -17.33 -12.98 7.18
CA MET A 314 -18.18 -12.32 6.19
C MET A 314 -19.62 -12.71 6.54
N ALA A 315 -20.32 -11.87 7.30
CA ALA A 315 -21.76 -11.97 7.43
C ALA A 315 -22.37 -11.92 6.02
N PRO A 316 -23.37 -12.76 5.70
CA PRO A 316 -24.06 -12.65 4.44
C PRO A 316 -24.60 -11.21 4.31
N ALA A 317 -24.21 -10.52 3.25
CA ALA A 317 -24.61 -9.16 2.97
C ALA A 317 -26.13 -9.04 3.07
N THR A 318 -26.60 -8.35 4.08
CA THR A 318 -27.99 -7.87 4.10
C THR A 318 -28.06 -6.80 3.02
N VAL A 319 -28.57 -7.18 1.86
CA VAL A 319 -28.82 -6.28 0.72
C VAL A 319 -29.77 -5.19 1.22
N ARG A 320 -29.24 -4.01 1.53
CA ARG A 320 -30.07 -2.80 1.51
C ARG A 320 -30.33 -2.51 0.04
N SER A 321 -31.57 -2.76 -0.39
CA SER A 321 -32.02 -2.40 -1.71
C SER A 321 -31.89 -0.89 -1.89
N PHE A 322 -31.03 -0.46 -2.79
CA PHE A 322 -31.07 0.87 -3.37
C PHE A 322 -32.27 0.92 -4.33
N ASN A 323 -33.48 1.01 -3.79
CA ASN A 323 -34.62 1.47 -4.54
C ASN A 323 -34.71 2.98 -4.31
N GLY A 324 -34.06 3.72 -5.18
CA GLY A 324 -34.38 5.11 -5.42
C GLY A 324 -35.68 5.16 -6.23
N ALA A 325 -36.75 5.53 -5.58
CA ALA A 325 -37.95 6.10 -6.18
C ALA A 325 -38.83 6.63 -5.02
N ASP A 326 -38.76 7.91 -4.81
CA ASP A 326 -39.82 8.91 -4.91
C ASP A 326 -39.24 10.31 -4.65
#